data_7050f619a0eeedf33a3978cc357b8227
#
_entry.id   7050f619a0eeedf33a3978cc357b8227
#
_cell.length_a   1.000
_cell.length_b   1.000
_cell.length_c   1.000
_cell.angle_alpha   90.00
_cell.angle_beta   90.00
_cell.angle_gamma   90.00
#
_symmetry.space_group_name_H-M   'P 1'
#
loop_
_entity.id
_entity.type
_entity.pdbx_description
1 polymer ?
#
loop_
_entity_poly.entity_id
_entity_poly.type
_entity_poly.pdbx_seq_one_letter_code
_entity_poly.pdbx_strand_id
1 'polypeptide(L)'
;MRILHVEDIPEISQVFADILATKNYEFDSVSDGKARLELVVYKDYELILLDMCMSKYTGTDFLLDLKHRRPSQLSKVVIVSGLEMSPSQERELLKLGIRSILKKPISVQSLLSQIDQEIIF
;
A
#
# COMPACT_ATOMS: atom_id res chain seq x y z
N MET A 1 12.84 3.95 8.69
CA MET A 1 12.06 3.07 7.81
C MET A 1 11.27 3.89 6.83
N ARG A 2 11.16 3.42 5.62
CA ARG A 2 10.52 4.14 4.53
C ARG A 2 9.22 3.48 4.11
N ILE A 3 8.13 4.26 4.08
CA ILE A 3 6.79 3.79 3.72
C ILE A 3 6.29 4.58 2.51
N LEU A 4 5.77 3.87 1.52
CA LEU A 4 5.10 4.48 0.37
C LEU A 4 3.60 4.30 0.50
N HIS A 5 2.84 5.38 0.27
CA HIS A 5 1.38 5.35 0.25
C HIS A 5 0.88 5.67 -1.17
N VAL A 6 0.20 4.71 -1.77
CA VAL A 6 -0.37 4.82 -3.11
C VAL A 6 -1.86 5.16 -2.98
N GLU A 7 -2.19 6.46 -3.11
CA GLU A 7 -3.54 6.99 -2.90
C GLU A 7 -3.72 8.25 -3.76
N ASP A 8 -4.80 8.32 -4.54
CA ASP A 8 -5.05 9.47 -5.41
C ASP A 8 -5.87 10.60 -4.75
N ILE A 9 -6.35 10.40 -3.54
CA ILE A 9 -7.08 11.42 -2.78
C ILE A 9 -6.13 12.10 -1.78
N PRO A 10 -5.76 13.38 -2.01
CA PRO A 10 -4.75 14.04 -1.17
C PRO A 10 -5.11 14.11 0.31
N GLU A 11 -6.38 14.29 0.64
CA GLU A 11 -6.85 14.37 2.03
C GLU A 11 -6.58 13.07 2.79
N ILE A 12 -6.77 11.93 2.13
CA ILE A 12 -6.50 10.62 2.73
C ILE A 12 -5.00 10.41 2.91
N SER A 13 -4.21 10.78 1.91
CA SER A 13 -2.75 10.73 2.00
C SER A 13 -2.23 11.58 3.15
N GLN A 14 -2.81 12.76 3.36
CA GLN A 14 -2.39 13.66 4.44
C GLN A 14 -2.70 13.05 5.82
N VAL A 15 -3.87 12.43 5.97
CA VAL A 15 -4.22 11.74 7.21
C VAL A 15 -3.21 10.64 7.54
N PHE A 16 -2.84 9.83 6.55
CA PHE A 16 -1.85 8.78 6.75
C PHE A 16 -0.47 9.36 7.08
N ALA A 17 -0.07 10.43 6.39
CA ALA A 17 1.19 11.11 6.66
C ALA A 17 1.25 11.63 8.10
N ASP A 18 0.17 12.25 8.59
CA ASP A 18 0.10 12.77 9.95
C ASP A 18 0.21 11.66 10.98
N ILE A 19 -0.47 10.54 10.75
CA ILE A 19 -0.42 9.38 11.64
C ILE A 19 0.99 8.80 11.70
N LEU A 20 1.61 8.60 10.55
CA LEU A 20 2.92 7.95 10.45
C LEU A 20 4.05 8.85 10.94
N ALA A 21 3.87 10.17 10.86
CA ALA A 21 4.86 11.13 11.38
C ALA A 21 5.06 10.96 12.88
N THR A 22 4.05 10.50 13.63
CA THR A 22 4.18 10.25 15.07
C THR A 22 5.14 9.13 15.39
N LYS A 23 5.49 8.30 14.42
CA LYS A 23 6.38 7.14 14.58
C LYS A 23 7.77 7.35 13.95
N ASN A 24 8.06 8.54 13.45
CA ASN A 24 9.34 8.86 12.80
C ASN A 24 9.63 8.01 11.55
N TYR A 25 8.61 7.59 10.83
CA TYR A 25 8.78 6.89 9.58
C TYR A 25 8.97 7.88 8.43
N GLU A 26 9.85 7.58 7.50
CA GLU A 26 9.92 8.30 6.24
C GLU A 26 8.72 7.90 5.40
N PHE A 27 8.01 8.89 4.87
CA PHE A 27 6.74 8.68 4.19
C PHE A 27 6.76 9.41 2.84
N ASP A 28 6.58 8.64 1.77
CA ASP A 28 6.40 9.18 0.43
C ASP A 28 4.95 8.96 0.00
N SER A 29 4.33 9.97 -0.59
CA SER A 29 3.00 9.88 -1.14
C SER A 29 2.95 10.54 -2.50
N VAL A 30 2.40 9.84 -3.48
CA VAL A 30 2.23 10.34 -4.85
C VAL A 30 0.82 10.00 -5.31
N SER A 31 0.16 10.92 -6.00
CA SER A 31 -1.21 10.72 -6.45
C SER A 31 -1.33 9.99 -7.79
N ASP A 32 -0.24 9.84 -8.54
CA ASP A 32 -0.21 9.15 -9.82
C ASP A 32 0.37 7.74 -9.64
N GLY A 33 -0.42 6.72 -9.96
CA GLY A 33 0.00 5.33 -9.80
C GLY A 33 1.21 4.95 -10.63
N LYS A 34 1.36 5.52 -11.83
CA LYS A 34 2.55 5.26 -12.66
C LYS A 34 3.80 5.88 -12.07
N ALA A 35 3.71 7.11 -11.54
CA ALA A 35 4.84 7.75 -10.88
C ALA A 35 5.30 6.94 -9.68
N ARG A 36 4.37 6.32 -8.96
CA ARG A 36 4.69 5.47 -7.81
C ARG A 36 5.34 4.16 -8.20
N LEU A 37 4.92 3.60 -9.32
CA LEU A 37 5.57 2.42 -9.85
C LEU A 37 7.05 2.69 -10.08
N GLU A 38 7.39 3.84 -10.67
CA GLU A 38 8.78 4.24 -10.86
C GLU A 38 9.53 4.35 -9.52
N LEU A 39 8.90 4.92 -8.49
CA LEU A 39 9.51 4.99 -7.17
C LEU A 39 9.83 3.60 -6.62
N VAL A 40 8.88 2.67 -6.70
CA VAL A 40 9.07 1.31 -6.15
C VAL A 40 10.11 0.53 -6.93
N VAL A 41 10.26 0.80 -8.23
CA VAL A 41 11.27 0.15 -9.06
C VAL A 41 12.68 0.58 -8.67
N TYR A 42 12.86 1.87 -8.31
CA TYR A 42 14.18 2.45 -8.06
C TYR A 42 14.52 2.72 -6.59
N LYS A 43 13.53 2.68 -5.70
CA LYS A 43 13.75 2.88 -4.26
C LYS A 43 13.29 1.66 -3.49
N ASP A 44 13.94 1.41 -2.35
CA ASP A 44 13.54 0.35 -1.44
C ASP A 44 12.61 0.89 -0.38
N TYR A 45 11.45 0.23 -0.24
CA TYR A 45 10.48 0.53 0.82
C TYR A 45 10.33 -0.70 1.70
N GLU A 46 10.16 -0.49 3.00
CA GLU A 46 9.84 -1.58 3.93
C GLU A 46 8.36 -1.90 3.91
N LEU A 47 7.54 -0.94 3.50
CA LEU A 47 6.09 -1.11 3.45
C LEU A 47 5.51 -0.25 2.33
N ILE A 48 4.58 -0.82 1.57
CA ILE A 48 3.84 -0.12 0.51
C ILE A 48 2.37 -0.26 0.82
N LEU A 49 1.71 0.86 1.18
CA LEU A 49 0.28 0.90 1.42
C LEU A 49 -0.41 1.26 0.11
N LEU A 50 -1.21 0.35 -0.42
CA LEU A 50 -1.83 0.51 -1.74
C LEU A 50 -3.35 0.58 -1.63
N ASP A 51 -3.95 1.66 -2.13
CA ASP A 51 -5.38 1.75 -2.34
C ASP A 51 -5.77 1.13 -3.68
N MET A 52 -6.76 0.25 -3.67
CA MET A 52 -7.24 -0.40 -4.90
C MET A 52 -8.18 0.48 -5.72
N CYS A 53 -8.75 1.53 -5.13
CA CYS A 53 -9.76 2.39 -5.75
C CYS A 53 -9.18 3.66 -6.36
N MET A 54 -8.13 3.56 -7.13
CA MET A 54 -7.59 4.70 -7.87
C MET A 54 -8.28 4.84 -9.23
N SER A 55 -8.45 6.10 -9.69
CA SER A 55 -9.35 6.41 -10.80
C SER A 55 -8.84 6.04 -12.19
N LYS A 56 -7.56 6.24 -12.48
CA LYS A 56 -7.01 6.01 -13.83
C LYS A 56 -6.08 4.82 -13.91
N TYR A 57 -5.19 4.70 -12.94
CA TYR A 57 -4.25 3.60 -12.84
C TYR A 57 -4.61 2.84 -11.57
N THR A 58 -5.30 1.72 -11.73
CA THR A 58 -5.88 1.00 -10.59
C THR A 58 -4.82 0.31 -9.75
N GLY A 59 -5.19 -0.06 -8.52
CA GLY A 59 -4.32 -0.87 -7.67
C GLY A 59 -3.95 -2.19 -8.33
N THR A 60 -4.88 -2.80 -9.06
CA THR A 60 -4.60 -4.04 -9.80
C THR A 60 -3.55 -3.80 -10.88
N ASP A 61 -3.67 -2.71 -11.65
CA ASP A 61 -2.66 -2.34 -12.65
C ASP A 61 -1.29 -2.17 -12.02
N PHE A 62 -1.23 -1.49 -10.88
CA PHE A 62 0.01 -1.29 -10.13
C PHE A 62 0.64 -2.63 -9.72
N LEU A 63 -0.16 -3.54 -9.18
CA LEU A 63 0.33 -4.86 -8.73
C LEU A 63 0.86 -5.70 -9.89
N LEU A 64 0.17 -5.70 -11.02
CA LEU A 64 0.59 -6.46 -12.19
C LEU A 64 1.89 -5.91 -12.77
N ASP A 65 2.00 -4.58 -12.86
CA ASP A 65 3.23 -3.94 -13.33
C ASP A 65 4.39 -4.18 -12.37
N LEU A 66 4.14 -4.12 -11.07
CA LEU A 66 5.16 -4.39 -10.05
C LEU A 66 5.63 -5.84 -10.12
N LYS A 67 4.71 -6.77 -10.28
CA LYS A 67 5.03 -8.19 -10.44
C LYS A 67 5.97 -8.41 -11.63
N HIS A 68 5.76 -7.65 -12.70
CA HIS A 68 6.56 -7.77 -13.92
C HIS A 68 7.93 -7.11 -13.77
N ARG A 69 7.99 -5.91 -13.16
CA ARG A 69 9.20 -5.09 -13.12
C ARG A 69 10.08 -5.33 -11.90
N ARG A 70 9.49 -5.60 -10.74
CA ARG A 70 10.24 -5.82 -9.49
C ARG A 70 9.44 -6.69 -8.53
N PRO A 71 9.31 -7.99 -8.84
CA PRO A 71 8.45 -8.89 -8.04
C PRO A 71 8.87 -9.02 -6.57
N SER A 72 10.14 -8.77 -6.23
CA SER A 72 10.61 -8.82 -4.85
C SER A 72 9.93 -7.81 -3.93
N GLN A 73 9.37 -6.72 -4.48
CA GLN A 73 8.66 -5.72 -3.69
C GLN A 73 7.22 -6.09 -3.37
N LEU A 74 6.65 -7.10 -4.04
CA LEU A 74 5.28 -7.54 -3.77
C LEU A 74 5.08 -7.93 -2.31
N SER A 75 6.06 -8.56 -1.69
CA SER A 75 5.98 -8.99 -0.28
C SER A 75 5.88 -7.82 0.70
N LYS A 76 6.07 -6.60 0.24
CA LYS A 76 6.00 -5.38 1.04
C LYS A 76 4.66 -4.65 0.90
N VAL A 77 3.81 -5.11 -0.01
CA VAL A 77 2.52 -4.46 -0.30
C VAL A 77 1.46 -4.90 0.70
N VAL A 78 0.83 -3.91 1.32
CA VAL A 78 -0.39 -4.08 2.11
C VAL A 78 -1.48 -3.29 1.42
N ILE A 79 -2.54 -3.98 1.00
CA ILE A 79 -3.70 -3.34 0.38
C ILE A 79 -4.57 -2.74 1.47
N VAL A 80 -4.96 -1.47 1.29
CA VAL A 80 -5.91 -0.79 2.17
C VAL A 80 -7.13 -0.44 1.32
N SER A 81 -8.24 -1.15 1.50
CA SER A 81 -9.37 -1.05 0.58
C SER A 81 -10.70 -0.86 1.29
N GLY A 82 -11.53 0.05 0.75
CA GLY A 82 -12.94 0.18 1.13
C GLY A 82 -13.88 -0.69 0.31
N LEU A 83 -13.35 -1.39 -0.69
CA LEU A 83 -14.15 -2.28 -1.52
C LEU A 83 -14.43 -3.60 -0.79
N GLU A 84 -15.65 -4.10 -0.94
CA GLU A 84 -15.94 -5.46 -0.55
C GLU A 84 -15.36 -6.41 -1.59
N MET A 85 -14.57 -7.34 -1.10
CA MET A 85 -14.00 -8.38 -1.95
C MET A 85 -14.49 -9.73 -1.47
N SER A 86 -14.78 -10.62 -2.42
CA SER A 86 -15.11 -12.00 -2.09
C SER A 86 -13.86 -12.72 -1.54
N PRO A 87 -14.01 -13.79 -0.77
CA PRO A 87 -12.87 -14.60 -0.35
C PRO A 87 -12.00 -15.07 -1.52
N SER A 88 -12.64 -15.33 -2.65
CA SER A 88 -11.95 -15.73 -3.88
C SER A 88 -11.05 -14.61 -4.41
N GLN A 89 -11.54 -13.36 -4.47
CA GLN A 89 -10.76 -12.22 -4.89
C GLN A 89 -9.59 -11.96 -3.96
N GLU A 90 -9.80 -12.05 -2.64
CA GLU A 90 -8.74 -11.89 -1.66
C GLU A 90 -7.64 -12.94 -1.85
N ARG A 91 -8.03 -14.19 -2.08
CA ARG A 91 -7.06 -15.26 -2.33
C ARG A 91 -6.24 -15.02 -3.59
N GLU A 92 -6.87 -14.52 -4.66
CA GLU A 92 -6.16 -14.19 -5.89
C GLU A 92 -5.10 -13.11 -5.66
N LEU A 93 -5.44 -12.07 -4.90
CA LEU A 93 -4.48 -11.02 -4.56
C LEU A 93 -3.34 -11.55 -3.69
N LEU A 94 -3.64 -12.37 -2.70
CA LEU A 94 -2.62 -12.96 -1.83
C LEU A 94 -1.69 -13.90 -2.59
N LYS A 95 -2.20 -14.58 -3.62
CA LYS A 95 -1.37 -15.44 -4.47
C LYS A 95 -0.33 -14.67 -5.29
N LEU A 96 -0.54 -13.38 -5.52
CA LEU A 96 0.46 -12.55 -6.18
C LEU A 96 1.72 -12.37 -5.32
N GLY A 97 1.64 -12.63 -4.03
CA GLY A 97 2.75 -12.49 -3.10
C GLY A 97 2.70 -11.26 -2.23
N ILE A 98 1.58 -10.53 -2.22
CA ILE A 98 1.41 -9.38 -1.34
C ILE A 98 1.36 -9.84 0.12
N ARG A 99 1.62 -8.89 1.03
CA ARG A 99 1.73 -9.20 2.45
C ARG A 99 0.37 -9.40 3.12
N SER A 100 -0.54 -8.45 2.97
CA SER A 100 -1.85 -8.55 3.60
C SER A 100 -2.85 -7.56 2.98
N ILE A 101 -4.10 -7.67 3.43
CA ILE A 101 -5.20 -6.81 3.01
C ILE A 101 -5.88 -6.26 4.25
N LEU A 102 -5.96 -4.91 4.34
CA LEU A 102 -6.69 -4.22 5.39
C LEU A 102 -7.95 -3.61 4.80
N LYS A 103 -9.06 -3.71 5.50
CA LYS A 103 -10.34 -3.17 5.06
C LYS A 103 -10.62 -1.83 5.73
N LYS A 104 -11.09 -0.85 4.94
CA LYS A 104 -11.58 0.43 5.47
C LYS A 104 -13.02 0.23 6.01
N PRO A 105 -13.46 1.02 6.99
CA PRO A 105 -12.70 2.05 7.68
C PRO A 105 -11.73 1.46 8.71
N ILE A 106 -10.55 2.10 8.86
CA ILE A 106 -9.54 1.67 9.81
C ILE A 106 -9.35 2.79 10.83
N SER A 107 -9.32 2.46 12.13
CA SER A 107 -8.94 3.44 13.14
C SER A 107 -7.43 3.71 13.06
N VAL A 108 -7.01 4.88 13.56
CA VAL A 108 -5.59 5.24 13.67
C VAL A 108 -4.82 4.15 14.41
N GLN A 109 -5.37 3.70 15.54
CA GLN A 109 -4.73 2.69 16.36
C GLN A 109 -4.60 1.35 15.64
N SER A 110 -5.64 0.93 14.92
CA SER A 110 -5.60 -0.31 14.14
C SER A 110 -4.56 -0.23 13.02
N LEU A 111 -4.48 0.91 12.33
CA LEU A 111 -3.49 1.13 11.28
C LEU A 111 -2.07 1.02 11.84
N LEU A 112 -1.78 1.72 12.93
CA LEU A 112 -0.45 1.69 13.55
C LEU A 112 -0.10 0.29 14.05
N SER A 113 -1.05 -0.40 14.65
CA SER A 113 -0.85 -1.76 15.15
C SER A 113 -0.51 -2.72 14.01
N GLN A 114 -1.22 -2.63 12.89
CA GLN A 114 -0.96 -3.46 11.72
C GLN A 114 0.40 -3.14 11.09
N ILE A 115 0.76 -1.88 10.99
CA ILE A 115 2.05 -1.46 10.47
C ILE A 115 3.18 -2.03 11.33
N ASP A 116 3.06 -1.93 12.64
CA ASP A 116 4.05 -2.47 13.55
C ASP A 116 4.19 -4.00 13.40
N GLN A 117 3.08 -4.72 13.27
CA GLN A 117 3.09 -6.17 13.02
C GLN A 117 3.73 -6.53 11.68
N GLU A 118 3.46 -5.73 10.63
CA GLU A 118 3.98 -5.99 9.30
C GLU A 118 5.49 -5.74 9.21
N ILE A 119 6.04 -4.97 10.13
CA ILE A 119 7.45 -4.57 10.13
C ILE A 119 8.29 -5.43 11.05
N ILE A 120 7.74 -5.90 12.15
CA ILE A 120 8.44 -6.72 13.14
C ILE A 120 8.40 -8.19 12.69
N PHE A 121 9.52 -8.71 12.33
CA PHE A 121 9.67 -10.11 11.92
C PHE A 121 10.64 -10.83 12.79
#